data_6cbb74727f1684735ff2bb5889dd9eac
#
_entry.id   6cbb74727f1684735ff2bb5889dd9eac
#
_cell.length_a   1.000
_cell.length_b   1.000
_cell.length_c   1.000
_cell.angle_alpha   90.00
_cell.angle_beta   90.00
_cell.angle_gamma   90.00
#
_symmetry.space_group_name_H-M   'P 1'
#
loop_
_entity.id
_entity.type
_entity.pdbx_description
1 polymer ?
#
loop_
_entity_poly.entity_id
_entity_poly.type
_entity_poly.pdbx_seq_one_letter_code
_entity_poly.pdbx_strand_id
1 'polypeptide(L)'
;MDSEFLPGGSGGVWRVTDARGRARVLRPTGPWTPAVHALLAHLAARGLDGVPAVLGIDEEGREILEYLPGETLDPEVDAASDAALVAAAGWLRRFHEAARDFRPGRALWRQGEQELGADEVICHNDPGLYNWVLRDGEFAGMIDWDRAGPGRPIDDLAFLCWSGIPCCASCRLPTPRGGSRSPRAPTGTSNRSSCSRPSTRGWRSSTRAGTRASNAATPARSRSATPG
;
A
#
# COMPACT_ATOMS: atom_id res chain seq x y z
N MET A 1 21.84 -16.78 12.87
CA MET A 1 20.76 -16.26 12.02
C MET A 1 21.22 -14.91 11.51
N ASP A 2 21.49 -14.78 10.23
CA ASP A 2 21.87 -13.49 9.66
C ASP A 2 20.61 -12.60 9.63
N SER A 3 20.72 -11.40 10.20
CA SER A 3 19.63 -10.43 10.21
C SER A 3 20.12 -9.09 9.69
N GLU A 4 19.36 -8.48 8.79
CA GLU A 4 19.62 -7.20 8.18
C GLU A 4 18.44 -6.27 8.45
N PHE A 5 18.72 -5.08 8.97
CA PHE A 5 17.69 -4.06 9.14
C PHE A 5 17.36 -3.44 7.77
N LEU A 6 16.08 -3.43 7.41
CA LEU A 6 15.60 -2.81 6.18
C LEU A 6 15.18 -1.36 6.50
N PRO A 7 15.87 -0.36 5.93
CA PRO A 7 15.50 1.04 6.12
C PRO A 7 14.18 1.33 5.37
N GLY A 8 13.27 2.05 6.04
CA GLY A 8 11.98 2.45 5.47
C GLY A 8 10.81 1.95 6.31
N GLY A 9 9.61 2.46 6.00
CA GLY A 9 8.38 2.08 6.70
C GLY A 9 8.25 2.63 8.13
N SER A 10 7.32 2.06 8.89
CA SER A 10 6.99 2.49 10.26
C SER A 10 7.99 2.06 11.33
N GLY A 11 9.19 1.61 10.94
CA GLY A 11 10.28 1.16 11.80
C GLY A 11 10.21 -0.33 12.17
N GLY A 12 11.39 -0.93 12.41
CA GLY A 12 11.46 -2.31 12.92
C GLY A 12 11.24 -3.42 11.91
N VAL A 13 11.56 -3.19 10.64
CA VAL A 13 11.50 -4.22 9.59
C VAL A 13 12.87 -4.87 9.43
N TRP A 14 12.91 -6.20 9.48
CA TRP A 14 14.14 -6.99 9.41
C TRP A 14 14.02 -8.06 8.32
N ARG A 15 15.06 -8.19 7.52
CA ARG A 15 15.28 -9.37 6.69
C ARG A 15 16.09 -10.38 7.49
N VAL A 16 15.59 -11.62 7.57
CA VAL A 16 16.26 -12.70 8.27
C VAL A 16 16.36 -13.92 7.35
N THR A 17 17.34 -14.80 7.62
CA THR A 17 17.45 -16.08 6.92
C THR A 17 16.98 -17.21 7.85
N ASP A 18 15.97 -17.97 7.42
CA ASP A 18 15.47 -19.13 8.18
C ASP A 18 16.47 -20.30 8.18
N ALA A 19 16.21 -21.32 9.00
CA ALA A 19 17.08 -22.49 9.11
C ALA A 19 17.25 -23.29 7.78
N ARG A 20 16.40 -23.02 6.79
CA ARG A 20 16.46 -23.62 5.45
C ARG A 20 17.13 -22.71 4.42
N GLY A 21 17.75 -21.61 4.86
CA GLY A 21 18.41 -20.65 3.99
C GLY A 21 17.46 -19.73 3.22
N ARG A 22 16.17 -19.66 3.58
CA ARG A 22 15.19 -18.83 2.90
C ARG A 22 15.07 -17.46 3.58
N ALA A 23 15.07 -16.40 2.78
CA ALA A 23 14.88 -15.06 3.29
C ALA A 23 13.41 -14.82 3.74
N ARG A 24 13.24 -14.13 4.86
CA ARG A 24 11.96 -13.76 5.48
C ARG A 24 12.00 -12.30 5.88
N VAL A 25 10.83 -11.70 6.02
CA VAL A 25 10.65 -10.38 6.60
C VAL A 25 10.00 -10.54 7.96
N LEU A 26 10.61 -9.95 8.99
CA LEU A 26 10.01 -9.78 10.32
C LEU A 26 9.66 -8.31 10.50
N ARG A 27 8.43 -8.03 10.91
CA ARG A 27 7.98 -6.66 11.16
C ARG A 27 6.93 -6.60 12.28
N PRO A 28 6.80 -5.45 12.96
CA PRO A 28 5.81 -5.27 14.00
C PRO A 28 4.39 -5.50 13.46
N THR A 29 3.52 -6.11 14.28
CA THR A 29 2.10 -6.23 14.00
C THR A 29 1.33 -4.99 14.45
N GLY A 30 0.14 -4.81 13.89
CA GLY A 30 -0.84 -3.83 14.32
C GLY A 30 -2.24 -4.45 14.46
N PRO A 31 -3.21 -3.70 14.97
CA PRO A 31 -4.59 -4.20 15.11
C PRO A 31 -5.23 -4.62 13.77
N TRP A 32 -4.72 -4.13 12.66
CA TRP A 32 -5.14 -4.45 11.28
C TRP A 32 -4.51 -5.72 10.71
N THR A 33 -3.44 -6.24 11.33
CA THR A 33 -2.68 -7.39 10.81
C THR A 33 -3.57 -8.61 10.51
N PRO A 34 -4.57 -9.00 11.34
CA PRO A 34 -5.42 -10.14 11.01
C PRO A 34 -6.21 -9.97 9.70
N ALA A 35 -6.70 -8.76 9.42
CA ALA A 35 -7.44 -8.47 8.18
C ALA A 35 -6.50 -8.51 6.96
N VAL A 36 -5.30 -7.95 7.08
CA VAL A 36 -4.26 -7.98 6.04
C VAL A 36 -3.81 -9.42 5.78
N HIS A 37 -3.56 -10.22 6.81
CA HIS A 37 -3.19 -11.64 6.65
C HIS A 37 -4.28 -12.44 5.94
N ALA A 38 -5.55 -12.21 6.28
CA ALA A 38 -6.67 -12.85 5.59
C ALA A 38 -6.73 -12.46 4.11
N LEU A 39 -6.49 -11.19 3.79
CA LEU A 39 -6.39 -10.71 2.41
C LEU A 39 -5.24 -11.40 1.66
N LEU A 40 -4.03 -11.37 2.20
CA LEU A 40 -2.85 -11.96 1.56
C LEU A 40 -3.04 -13.47 1.31
N ALA A 41 -3.61 -14.19 2.29
CA ALA A 41 -3.94 -15.60 2.14
C ALA A 41 -4.98 -15.84 1.03
N HIS A 42 -6.00 -14.96 0.92
CA HIS A 42 -6.99 -15.01 -0.15
C HIS A 42 -6.34 -14.79 -1.52
N LEU A 43 -5.48 -13.76 -1.65
CA LEU A 43 -4.79 -13.44 -2.91
C LEU A 43 -3.88 -14.59 -3.36
N ALA A 44 -3.15 -15.21 -2.41
CA ALA A 44 -2.34 -16.40 -2.68
C ALA A 44 -3.20 -17.57 -3.15
N ALA A 45 -4.36 -17.82 -2.53
CA ALA A 45 -5.32 -18.86 -2.95
C ALA A 45 -5.93 -18.59 -4.33
N ARG A 46 -5.99 -17.32 -4.77
CA ARG A 46 -6.41 -16.91 -6.12
C ARG A 46 -5.27 -16.97 -7.14
N GLY A 47 -4.06 -17.34 -6.72
CA GLY A 47 -2.89 -17.45 -7.60
C GLY A 47 -2.34 -16.11 -8.06
N LEU A 48 -2.53 -15.04 -7.29
CA LEU A 48 -1.92 -13.75 -7.60
C LEU A 48 -0.44 -13.77 -7.18
N ASP A 49 0.46 -13.75 -8.15
CA ASP A 49 1.89 -13.63 -7.92
C ASP A 49 2.28 -12.22 -7.49
N GLY A 50 3.45 -12.08 -6.82
CA GLY A 50 4.00 -10.79 -6.43
C GLY A 50 3.36 -10.18 -5.17
N VAL A 51 2.70 -11.01 -4.36
CA VAL A 51 2.29 -10.70 -2.98
C VAL A 51 3.11 -11.52 -1.99
N PRO A 52 3.51 -10.99 -0.83
CA PRO A 52 4.23 -11.77 0.16
C PRO A 52 3.31 -12.82 0.81
N ALA A 53 3.77 -14.06 0.90
CA ALA A 53 3.05 -15.07 1.66
C ALA A 53 3.17 -14.79 3.17
N VAL A 54 2.05 -14.98 3.90
CA VAL A 54 2.02 -14.93 5.37
C VAL A 54 2.53 -16.26 5.91
N LEU A 55 3.56 -16.22 6.75
CA LEU A 55 4.21 -17.41 7.31
C LEU A 55 3.88 -17.61 8.80
N GLY A 56 3.37 -16.59 9.46
CA GLY A 56 2.94 -16.66 10.85
C GLY A 56 3.28 -15.41 11.66
N ILE A 57 3.25 -15.59 12.98
CA ILE A 57 3.66 -14.60 13.99
C ILE A 57 4.74 -15.27 14.83
N ASP A 58 5.82 -14.57 15.16
CA ASP A 58 6.87 -15.08 16.03
C ASP A 58 6.52 -14.92 17.54
N GLU A 59 7.44 -15.40 18.40
CA GLU A 59 7.26 -15.37 19.86
C GLU A 59 7.26 -13.93 20.42
N GLU A 60 7.84 -12.98 19.70
CA GLU A 60 7.85 -11.55 20.03
C GLU A 60 6.63 -10.79 19.49
N GLY A 61 5.70 -11.47 18.82
CA GLY A 61 4.50 -10.88 18.27
C GLY A 61 4.71 -10.15 16.94
N ARG A 62 5.83 -10.39 16.26
CA ARG A 62 6.11 -9.82 14.91
C ARG A 62 5.54 -10.76 13.85
N GLU A 63 4.99 -10.20 12.78
CA GLU A 63 4.60 -11.00 11.62
C GLU A 63 5.82 -11.46 10.84
N ILE A 64 5.73 -12.70 10.35
CA ILE A 64 6.71 -13.34 9.48
C ILE A 64 6.11 -13.41 8.08
N LEU A 65 6.71 -12.69 7.14
CA LEU A 65 6.30 -12.71 5.74
C LEU A 65 7.39 -13.31 4.86
N GLU A 66 6.99 -13.80 3.71
CA GLU A 66 7.93 -14.13 2.64
C GLU A 66 8.66 -12.86 2.19
N TYR A 67 9.98 -12.96 2.02
CA TYR A 67 10.75 -11.90 1.38
C TYR A 67 10.60 -12.00 -0.14
N LEU A 68 10.11 -10.96 -0.78
CA LEU A 68 10.08 -10.86 -2.23
C LEU A 68 11.45 -10.36 -2.71
N PRO A 69 12.24 -11.21 -3.41
CA PRO A 69 13.58 -10.80 -3.84
C PRO A 69 13.48 -9.75 -4.95
N GLY A 70 14.27 -8.70 -4.83
CA GLY A 70 14.32 -7.59 -5.76
C GLY A 70 14.73 -6.30 -5.06
N GLU A 71 14.63 -5.19 -5.76
CA GLU A 71 14.98 -3.85 -5.32
C GLU A 71 13.70 -3.01 -5.19
N THR A 72 13.65 -2.13 -4.20
CA THR A 72 12.62 -1.10 -4.09
C THR A 72 13.15 0.23 -4.61
N LEU A 73 12.27 1.09 -5.12
CA LEU A 73 12.63 2.38 -5.66
C LEU A 73 12.54 3.47 -4.58
N ASP A 74 13.54 4.35 -4.54
CA ASP A 74 13.47 5.60 -3.78
C ASP A 74 12.78 6.67 -4.64
N PRO A 75 11.59 7.16 -4.25
CA PRO A 75 10.84 8.14 -5.05
C PRO A 75 11.53 9.49 -5.21
N GLU A 76 12.57 9.77 -4.42
CA GLU A 76 13.31 11.05 -4.52
C GLU A 76 14.40 11.01 -5.59
N VAL A 77 14.95 9.82 -5.85
CA VAL A 77 16.12 9.66 -6.75
C VAL A 77 15.86 8.72 -7.92
N ASP A 78 14.92 7.78 -7.79
CA ASP A 78 14.64 6.78 -8.79
C ASP A 78 13.43 7.14 -9.65
N ALA A 79 13.37 6.57 -10.84
CA ALA A 79 12.21 6.62 -11.73
C ALA A 79 11.91 5.21 -12.24
N ALA A 80 10.65 4.82 -12.21
CA ALA A 80 10.22 3.61 -12.88
C ALA A 80 10.33 3.77 -14.41
N SER A 81 10.70 2.69 -15.10
CA SER A 81 10.59 2.64 -16.55
C SER A 81 9.11 2.61 -16.97
N ASP A 82 8.81 3.03 -18.20
CA ASP A 82 7.46 2.91 -18.76
C ASP A 82 6.96 1.45 -18.74
N ALA A 83 7.86 0.50 -18.98
CA ALA A 83 7.53 -0.92 -18.93
C ALA A 83 7.14 -1.36 -17.50
N ALA A 84 7.90 -0.95 -16.49
CA ALA A 84 7.59 -1.24 -15.09
C ALA A 84 6.27 -0.59 -14.65
N LEU A 85 6.00 0.65 -15.09
CA LEU A 85 4.75 1.35 -14.82
C LEU A 85 3.54 0.62 -15.41
N VAL A 86 3.64 0.20 -16.69
CA VAL A 86 2.57 -0.56 -17.36
C VAL A 86 2.37 -1.92 -16.68
N ALA A 87 3.45 -2.61 -16.31
CA ALA A 87 3.38 -3.88 -15.62
C ALA A 87 2.74 -3.75 -14.23
N ALA A 88 3.10 -2.71 -13.45
CA ALA A 88 2.51 -2.42 -12.15
C ALA A 88 1.01 -2.09 -12.26
N ALA A 89 0.60 -1.28 -13.23
CA ALA A 89 -0.81 -0.97 -13.48
C ALA A 89 -1.61 -2.22 -13.89
N GLY A 90 -1.04 -3.08 -14.74
CA GLY A 90 -1.64 -4.36 -15.13
C GLY A 90 -1.74 -5.33 -13.97
N TRP A 91 -0.73 -5.37 -13.09
CA TRP A 91 -0.74 -6.16 -11.87
C TRP A 91 -1.81 -5.65 -10.89
N LEU A 92 -1.89 -4.33 -10.68
CA LEU A 92 -2.88 -3.70 -9.81
C LEU A 92 -4.32 -4.05 -10.24
N ARG A 93 -4.57 -4.08 -11.55
CA ARG A 93 -5.85 -4.56 -12.09
C ARG A 93 -6.13 -6.01 -11.71
N ARG A 94 -5.15 -6.93 -11.88
CA ARG A 94 -5.32 -8.35 -11.49
C ARG A 94 -5.55 -8.50 -9.99
N PHE A 95 -4.86 -7.68 -9.17
CA PHE A 95 -5.10 -7.64 -7.73
C PHE A 95 -6.55 -7.27 -7.41
N HIS A 96 -7.08 -6.18 -7.98
CA HIS A 96 -8.47 -5.78 -7.74
C HIS A 96 -9.47 -6.83 -8.23
N GLU A 97 -9.19 -7.52 -9.34
CA GLU A 97 -10.00 -8.63 -9.84
C GLU A 97 -9.97 -9.82 -8.87
N ALA A 98 -8.79 -10.17 -8.34
CA ALA A 98 -8.62 -11.24 -7.35
C ALA A 98 -9.26 -10.90 -5.99
N ALA A 99 -9.27 -9.63 -5.59
CA ALA A 99 -9.87 -9.15 -4.35
C ALA A 99 -11.40 -8.96 -4.43
N ARG A 100 -12.00 -9.07 -5.62
CA ARG A 100 -13.42 -8.73 -5.85
C ARG A 100 -14.39 -9.53 -4.99
N ASP A 101 -14.11 -10.79 -4.76
CA ASP A 101 -14.94 -11.71 -3.97
C ASP A 101 -14.41 -11.93 -2.54
N PHE A 102 -13.37 -11.21 -2.15
CA PHE A 102 -12.95 -11.15 -0.75
C PHE A 102 -13.89 -10.23 0.03
N ARG A 103 -14.76 -10.83 0.84
CA ARG A 103 -15.79 -10.15 1.64
C ARG A 103 -15.62 -10.50 3.10
N PRO A 104 -14.66 -9.86 3.83
CA PRO A 104 -14.36 -10.20 5.21
C PRO A 104 -15.46 -9.74 6.20
N GLY A 105 -16.54 -9.10 5.71
CA GLY A 105 -17.49 -8.43 6.56
C GLY A 105 -16.88 -7.18 7.21
N ARG A 106 -17.31 -6.89 8.45
CA ARG A 106 -16.74 -5.80 9.23
C ARG A 106 -15.38 -6.19 9.76
N ALA A 107 -14.33 -5.51 9.32
CA ALA A 107 -12.95 -5.82 9.68
C ALA A 107 -12.20 -4.57 10.15
N LEU A 108 -11.19 -4.76 10.98
CA LEU A 108 -10.33 -3.70 11.47
C LEU A 108 -9.14 -3.52 10.53
N TRP A 109 -9.16 -2.43 9.78
CA TRP A 109 -8.09 -1.97 8.91
C TRP A 109 -7.29 -0.85 9.58
N ARG A 110 -6.17 -0.45 9.01
CA ARG A 110 -5.36 0.63 9.59
C ARG A 110 -6.11 1.95 9.72
N GLN A 111 -7.08 2.21 8.85
CA GLN A 111 -7.93 3.40 8.85
C GLN A 111 -9.13 3.29 9.81
N GLY A 112 -9.27 2.19 10.53
CA GLY A 112 -10.35 1.89 11.44
C GLY A 112 -11.20 0.70 11.02
N GLU A 113 -12.26 0.45 11.78
CA GLU A 113 -13.20 -0.62 11.49
C GLU A 113 -14.10 -0.24 10.30
N GLN A 114 -14.05 -1.02 9.23
CA GLN A 114 -14.78 -0.76 7.99
C GLN A 114 -15.40 -2.02 7.41
N GLU A 115 -16.44 -1.83 6.62
CA GLU A 115 -17.07 -2.83 5.77
C GLU A 115 -17.11 -2.32 4.34
N LEU A 116 -16.99 -3.20 3.36
CA LEU A 116 -17.02 -2.84 1.94
C LEU A 116 -18.37 -2.23 1.54
N GLY A 117 -18.33 -1.08 0.89
CA GLY A 117 -19.46 -0.54 0.15
C GLY A 117 -19.81 -1.36 -1.10
N ALA A 118 -20.94 -1.02 -1.74
CA ALA A 118 -21.44 -1.75 -2.89
C ALA A 118 -20.49 -1.75 -4.09
N ASP A 119 -19.79 -0.63 -4.31
CA ASP A 119 -18.89 -0.41 -5.44
C ASP A 119 -17.40 -0.44 -5.03
N GLU A 120 -17.11 -0.95 -3.83
CA GLU A 120 -15.75 -1.04 -3.29
C GLU A 120 -15.20 -2.47 -3.40
N VAL A 121 -13.89 -2.52 -3.47
CA VAL A 121 -13.09 -3.74 -3.28
C VAL A 121 -12.07 -3.46 -2.19
N ILE A 122 -11.32 -4.47 -1.77
CA ILE A 122 -10.13 -4.19 -0.99
C ILE A 122 -9.05 -3.65 -1.93
N CYS A 123 -8.57 -2.45 -1.64
CA CYS A 123 -7.50 -1.75 -2.31
C CYS A 123 -6.22 -1.81 -1.49
N HIS A 124 -5.08 -1.56 -2.12
CA HIS A 124 -3.80 -1.42 -1.43
C HIS A 124 -3.74 -0.10 -0.63
N ASN A 125 -4.35 0.94 -1.17
CA ASN A 125 -4.42 2.31 -0.62
C ASN A 125 -3.05 3.01 -0.45
N ASP A 126 -1.96 2.36 -0.88
CA ASP A 126 -0.60 2.93 -0.92
C ASP A 126 0.27 2.28 -2.02
N PRO A 127 -0.22 2.15 -3.27
CA PRO A 127 0.50 1.46 -4.34
C PRO A 127 1.60 2.36 -4.97
N GLY A 128 2.32 3.11 -4.13
CA GLY A 128 3.40 3.98 -4.55
C GLY A 128 4.63 3.20 -5.01
N LEU A 129 5.44 3.81 -5.87
CA LEU A 129 6.61 3.16 -6.47
C LEU A 129 7.64 2.66 -5.43
N TYR A 130 7.65 3.24 -4.22
CA TYR A 130 8.49 2.81 -3.10
C TYR A 130 8.04 1.48 -2.47
N ASN A 131 6.83 1.02 -2.80
CA ASN A 131 6.28 -0.29 -2.41
C ASN A 131 6.36 -1.32 -3.55
N TRP A 132 6.96 -0.95 -4.70
CA TRP A 132 7.20 -1.91 -5.77
C TRP A 132 8.49 -2.67 -5.54
N VAL A 133 8.43 -3.96 -5.84
CA VAL A 133 9.63 -4.79 -5.95
C VAL A 133 9.95 -4.94 -7.42
N LEU A 134 11.16 -4.54 -7.80
CA LEU A 134 11.69 -4.73 -9.15
C LEU A 134 12.71 -5.85 -9.15
N ARG A 135 12.71 -6.67 -10.20
CA ARG A 135 13.73 -7.67 -10.47
C ARG A 135 14.26 -7.42 -11.87
N ASP A 136 15.56 -7.19 -11.97
CA ASP A 136 16.21 -6.86 -13.24
C ASP A 136 15.54 -5.65 -13.96
N GLY A 137 15.01 -4.70 -13.19
CA GLY A 137 14.32 -3.51 -13.69
C GLY A 137 12.85 -3.73 -14.07
N GLU A 138 12.32 -4.96 -13.96
CA GLU A 138 10.93 -5.29 -14.23
C GLU A 138 10.12 -5.38 -12.94
N PHE A 139 8.84 -4.99 -13.00
CA PHE A 139 7.93 -5.10 -11.86
C PHE A 139 7.69 -6.57 -11.50
N ALA A 140 8.00 -6.94 -10.26
CA ALA A 140 7.88 -8.31 -9.74
C ALA A 140 6.82 -8.47 -8.64
N GLY A 141 6.40 -7.39 -7.98
CA GLY A 141 5.40 -7.48 -6.92
C GLY A 141 5.25 -6.19 -6.11
N MET A 142 4.39 -6.26 -5.10
CA MET A 142 4.07 -5.12 -4.24
C MET A 142 4.12 -5.53 -2.76
N ILE A 143 4.69 -4.66 -1.94
CA ILE A 143 4.89 -4.85 -0.49
C ILE A 143 4.20 -3.74 0.30
N ASP A 144 4.25 -3.83 1.63
CA ASP A 144 3.67 -2.89 2.59
C ASP A 144 2.14 -2.75 2.52
N TRP A 145 1.47 -3.85 2.84
CA TRP A 145 0.02 -3.99 2.81
C TRP A 145 -0.72 -3.39 4.00
N ASP A 146 -0.03 -2.70 4.90
CA ASP A 146 -0.60 -2.14 6.13
C ASP A 146 -1.78 -1.18 5.88
N ARG A 147 -1.77 -0.51 4.74
CA ARG A 147 -2.82 0.44 4.38
C ARG A 147 -3.95 -0.20 3.58
N ALA A 148 -3.85 -1.50 3.29
CA ALA A 148 -4.93 -2.22 2.61
C ALA A 148 -6.27 -2.04 3.34
N GLY A 149 -7.35 -2.03 2.58
CA GLY A 149 -8.70 -1.80 3.11
C GLY A 149 -9.69 -1.44 2.02
N PRO A 150 -10.98 -1.24 2.38
CA PRO A 150 -12.01 -0.82 1.45
C PRO A 150 -11.63 0.44 0.65
N GLY A 151 -11.92 0.43 -0.64
CA GLY A 151 -11.62 1.54 -1.52
C GLY A 151 -12.09 1.28 -2.95
N ARG A 152 -11.85 2.25 -3.83
CA ARG A 152 -12.20 2.12 -5.24
C ARG A 152 -10.91 1.85 -6.05
N PRO A 153 -10.93 0.91 -7.00
CA PRO A 153 -9.77 0.62 -7.86
C PRO A 153 -9.16 1.86 -8.53
N ILE A 154 -9.99 2.86 -8.84
CA ILE A 154 -9.53 4.09 -9.47
C ILE A 154 -8.66 4.94 -8.55
N ASP A 155 -8.87 4.88 -7.23
CA ASP A 155 -8.08 5.65 -6.27
C ASP A 155 -6.65 5.06 -6.15
N ASP A 156 -6.53 3.73 -6.15
CA ASP A 156 -5.24 3.04 -6.23
C ASP A 156 -4.51 3.35 -7.54
N LEU A 157 -5.21 3.29 -8.68
CA LEU A 157 -4.61 3.61 -9.97
C LEU A 157 -4.13 5.07 -10.02
N ALA A 158 -4.93 6.00 -9.50
CA ALA A 158 -4.55 7.41 -9.44
C ALA A 158 -3.30 7.62 -8.57
N PHE A 159 -3.20 6.90 -7.43
CA PHE A 159 -2.03 6.97 -6.56
C PHE A 159 -0.79 6.37 -7.24
N LEU A 160 -0.92 5.22 -7.89
CA LEU A 160 0.15 4.59 -8.67
C LEU A 160 0.68 5.55 -9.75
N CYS A 161 -0.21 6.16 -10.53
CA CYS A 161 0.16 7.12 -11.56
C CYS A 161 0.84 8.37 -10.95
N TRP A 162 0.29 8.90 -9.88
CA TRP A 162 0.85 10.07 -9.21
C TRP A 162 2.27 9.81 -8.69
N SER A 163 2.54 8.63 -8.13
CA SER A 163 3.85 8.26 -7.61
C SER A 163 4.84 7.85 -8.69
N GLY A 164 4.38 7.16 -9.74
CA GLY A 164 5.22 6.54 -10.77
C GLY A 164 5.50 7.41 -11.99
N ILE A 165 4.61 8.38 -12.29
CA ILE A 165 4.77 9.26 -13.47
C ILE A 165 5.48 10.55 -13.04
N PRO A 166 6.60 10.92 -13.68
CA PRO A 166 7.24 12.22 -13.46
C PRO A 166 6.32 13.36 -13.90
N CYS A 167 5.68 14.05 -12.97
CA CYS A 167 4.74 15.13 -13.26
C CYS A 167 5.40 16.41 -13.79
N CYS A 168 6.73 16.52 -13.70
CA CYS A 168 7.50 17.66 -14.23
C CYS A 168 8.75 17.14 -14.95
N ALA A 169 8.87 17.41 -16.22
CA ALA A 169 10.05 17.09 -17.05
C ALA A 169 11.35 17.71 -16.50
N SER A 170 11.26 18.75 -15.67
CA SER A 170 12.40 19.40 -15.01
C SER A 170 12.83 18.70 -13.70
N CYS A 171 12.05 17.75 -13.17
CA CYS A 171 12.38 17.07 -11.93
C CYS A 171 13.13 15.74 -12.13
N ARG A 172 13.15 15.21 -13.37
CA ARG A 172 13.80 13.93 -13.67
C ARG A 172 14.41 13.94 -15.07
N LEU A 173 15.55 14.61 -15.22
CA LEU A 173 16.45 14.29 -16.31
C LEU A 173 17.26 13.05 -15.89
N PRO A 174 17.26 11.96 -16.68
CA PRO A 174 18.21 10.88 -16.47
C PRO A 174 19.61 11.47 -16.57
N THR A 175 20.40 11.37 -15.51
CA THR A 175 21.83 11.60 -15.61
C THR A 175 22.40 10.53 -16.54
N PRO A 176 23.03 10.89 -17.67
CA PRO A 176 23.62 9.90 -18.54
C PRO A 176 24.74 9.21 -17.77
N ARG A 177 24.60 7.89 -17.57
CA ARG A 177 25.70 7.07 -17.07
C ARG A 177 26.82 7.09 -18.11
N GLY A 178 27.94 7.69 -17.73
CA GLY A 178 29.25 7.43 -18.32
C GLY A 178 29.59 8.23 -19.57
N GLY A 179 30.35 9.31 -19.38
CA GLY A 179 31.04 10.01 -20.47
C GLY A 179 31.77 11.23 -19.88
N SER A 180 33.03 11.06 -19.55
CA SER A 180 33.92 12.12 -19.10
C SER A 180 33.98 13.26 -20.12
N ARG A 181 33.45 14.44 -19.79
CA ARG A 181 33.96 15.77 -20.16
C ARG A 181 33.05 16.83 -19.53
N SER A 182 33.62 17.59 -18.63
CA SER A 182 33.06 18.84 -18.14
C SER A 182 33.01 19.90 -19.24
N PRO A 183 31.92 20.61 -19.41
CA PRO A 183 31.94 21.98 -19.84
C PRO A 183 31.60 22.94 -18.70
N ARG A 184 32.32 24.02 -18.59
CA ARG A 184 32.16 25.14 -17.67
C ARG A 184 30.73 25.66 -17.65
N ALA A 185 30.21 25.90 -16.44
CA ALA A 185 28.92 26.52 -16.21
C ALA A 185 28.84 27.97 -16.70
N PRO A 186 27.76 28.42 -17.32
CA PRO A 186 27.44 29.82 -17.43
C PRO A 186 26.80 30.32 -16.14
N THR A 187 27.32 31.43 -15.61
CA THR A 187 26.71 32.18 -14.50
C THR A 187 25.42 32.84 -14.98
N GLY A 188 24.29 32.35 -14.53
CA GLY A 188 22.99 32.96 -14.75
C GLY A 188 22.08 32.64 -13.58
N THR A 189 21.76 33.70 -12.82
CA THR A 189 20.75 33.67 -11.76
C THR A 189 19.39 33.32 -12.33
N SER A 190 18.88 32.13 -12.07
CA SER A 190 17.50 31.78 -12.33
C SER A 190 16.77 31.43 -11.05
N ASN A 191 15.70 32.18 -10.85
CA ASN A 191 14.71 32.10 -9.79
C ASN A 191 14.15 30.66 -9.71
N ARG A 192 14.50 29.93 -8.64
CA ARG A 192 13.97 28.59 -8.36
C ARG A 192 12.59 28.77 -7.72
N SER A 193 11.54 28.72 -8.49
CA SER A 193 10.22 28.36 -7.95
C SER A 193 10.28 26.90 -7.51
N SER A 194 10.37 26.71 -6.20
CA SER A 194 10.34 25.40 -5.56
C SER A 194 8.96 24.77 -5.80
N CYS A 195 8.90 23.74 -6.65
CA CYS A 195 7.77 22.83 -6.68
C CYS A 195 7.90 21.92 -5.45
N SER A 196 7.33 22.35 -4.32
CA SER A 196 7.26 21.52 -3.12
C SER A 196 6.20 20.46 -3.34
N ARG A 197 6.60 19.19 -3.37
CA ARG A 197 5.70 18.05 -3.27
C ARG A 197 4.90 18.18 -1.97
N PRO A 198 3.57 18.03 -2.00
CA PRO A 198 2.82 17.91 -0.75
C PRO A 198 3.30 16.65 -0.02
N SER A 199 3.62 16.80 1.27
CA SER A 199 4.02 15.67 2.11
C SER A 199 2.92 14.62 2.10
N THR A 200 3.27 13.35 2.00
CA THR A 200 2.38 12.19 2.01
C THR A 200 1.48 12.10 3.26
N ARG A 201 1.63 13.00 4.22
CA ARG A 201 0.87 13.07 5.48
C ARG A 201 -0.53 13.67 5.35
N GLY A 202 -1.04 13.98 4.16
CA GLY A 202 -2.27 14.72 3.99
C GLY A 202 -3.34 14.13 3.09
N TRP A 203 -3.11 13.01 2.43
CA TRP A 203 -4.16 12.36 1.65
C TRP A 203 -5.17 11.72 2.60
N ARG A 204 -6.16 12.49 2.99
CA ARG A 204 -7.34 11.98 3.68
C ARG A 204 -8.38 11.66 2.62
N SER A 205 -8.77 10.39 2.49
CA SER A 205 -10.01 10.03 1.82
C SER A 205 -11.15 10.82 2.48
N SER A 206 -11.86 11.63 1.72
CA SER A 206 -13.06 12.30 2.21
C SER A 206 -14.17 11.27 2.36
N THR A 207 -14.20 10.57 3.48
CA THR A 207 -15.39 9.85 3.91
C THR A 207 -16.45 10.89 4.23
N ARG A 208 -17.48 10.98 3.40
CA ARG A 208 -18.71 11.74 3.71
C ARG A 208 -19.27 11.21 5.03
N ALA A 209 -19.23 12.06 6.05
CA ALA A 209 -20.01 11.85 7.26
C ALA A 209 -21.49 11.85 6.87
N GLY A 210 -22.11 10.67 6.89
CA GLY A 210 -23.55 10.53 6.78
C GLY A 210 -24.21 11.18 7.98
N THR A 211 -24.99 12.23 7.74
CA THR A 211 -25.85 12.90 8.70
C THR A 211 -26.83 11.87 9.28
N ARG A 212 -26.67 11.56 10.57
CA ARG A 212 -27.68 10.82 11.34
C ARG A 212 -28.92 11.69 11.46
N ALA A 213 -30.00 11.30 10.80
CA ALA A 213 -31.34 11.77 11.14
C ALA A 213 -31.76 11.10 12.46
N SER A 214 -31.94 11.91 13.49
CA SER A 214 -32.49 11.49 14.77
C SER A 214 -34.00 11.25 14.60
N ASN A 215 -34.43 9.99 14.59
CA ASN A 215 -35.83 9.65 14.80
C ASN A 215 -36.05 9.48 16.31
N ALA A 216 -36.71 10.48 16.88
CA ALA A 216 -37.25 10.43 18.22
C ALA A 216 -38.43 9.43 18.25
N ALA A 217 -38.27 8.32 18.95
CA ALA A 217 -39.36 7.38 19.24
C ALA A 217 -40.17 7.93 20.43
N THR A 218 -41.44 8.17 20.20
CA THR A 218 -42.46 8.50 21.21
C THR A 218 -42.77 7.26 22.06
N PRO A 219 -42.86 7.32 23.39
CA PRO A 219 -43.22 6.17 24.22
C PRO A 219 -44.70 5.87 24.17
N ALA A 220 -45.04 4.64 23.86
CA ALA A 220 -46.41 4.13 23.95
C ALA A 220 -46.83 3.91 25.39
N ARG A 221 -48.01 4.47 25.76
CA ARG A 221 -48.66 4.32 27.06
C ARG A 221 -49.16 2.85 27.25
N SER A 222 -48.80 2.31 28.38
CA SER A 222 -49.38 1.06 28.91
C SER A 222 -50.85 1.31 29.32
N ARG A 223 -51.76 0.46 28.82
CA ARG A 223 -53.08 0.24 29.42
C ARG A 223 -53.11 -1.09 30.14
N SER A 224 -53.34 -1.03 31.45
CA SER A 224 -53.67 -2.10 32.34
C SER A 224 -55.05 -2.69 31.99
N ALA A 225 -55.16 -4.00 31.96
CA ALA A 225 -56.45 -4.70 32.03
C ALA A 225 -56.34 -5.76 33.12
N THR A 226 -57.20 -5.65 34.08
CA THR A 226 -57.43 -6.53 35.26
C THR A 226 -58.38 -7.67 34.84
N PRO A 227 -58.33 -8.84 35.52
CA PRO A 227 -58.98 -10.08 35.11
C PRO A 227 -60.46 -10.19 35.53
N GLY A 228 -61.19 -10.95 34.77
CA GLY A 228 -62.43 -11.57 35.12
C GLY A 228 -62.38 -13.07 34.80
#